data_23d9b94b23f663bfd697877395ef7423
#
_entry.id   23d9b94b23f663bfd697877395ef7423
#
_cell.length_a   1.000
_cell.length_b   1.000
_cell.length_c   1.000
_cell.angle_alpha   90.00
_cell.angle_beta   90.00
_cell.angle_gamma   90.00
#
_symmetry.space_group_name_H-M   'P 1'
#
loop_
_entity.id
_entity.type
_entity.pdbx_description
1 polymer ?
#
loop_
_entity_poly.entity_id
_entity_poly.type
_entity_poly.pdbx_seq_one_letter_code
_entity_poly.pdbx_strand_id
1 'polypeptide(L)'
;MEDVSSQSWFLRKHQDGSIFGPISFDQLSNWASTAQVAPQDVVSTDQQAWLKAPMVPQLAMDWLVEVTSEHLYGPTTVGAIQEFIRLGDINADTFVINSCDGTRRQIREMPALFKTSAVGSKARATDVVTAPPAAGISLRLQERIRDLEQTLREERRALAEAEQRYQQLEEKYREIVQQRAGRGD
;
A
#
# COMPACT_ATOMS: atom_id res chain seq x y z
N MET A 1 -13.17 9.32 32.29
CA MET A 1 -12.76 9.55 30.89
C MET A 1 -11.38 10.20 30.98
N GLU A 2 -10.33 9.44 30.78
CA GLU A 2 -8.97 9.99 30.77
C GLU A 2 -8.82 10.89 29.59
N ASP A 3 -8.22 12.06 29.80
CA ASP A 3 -8.09 13.13 28.81
C ASP A 3 -7.01 12.70 27.79
N VAL A 4 -7.43 12.19 26.65
CA VAL A 4 -6.57 11.66 25.57
C VAL A 4 -5.61 12.74 25.05
N SER A 5 -5.96 14.03 25.28
CA SER A 5 -5.19 15.18 24.80
C SER A 5 -3.88 15.42 25.56
N SER A 6 -3.74 14.91 26.80
CA SER A 6 -2.54 15.10 27.63
C SER A 6 -1.56 13.93 27.56
N GLN A 7 -1.92 12.84 26.87
CA GLN A 7 -1.13 11.63 26.79
C GLN A 7 -0.11 11.69 25.65
N SER A 8 1.12 11.31 25.93
CA SER A 8 2.17 11.21 24.91
C SER A 8 1.99 9.95 24.07
N TRP A 9 2.06 10.10 22.78
CA TRP A 9 1.93 8.99 21.84
C TRP A 9 3.24 8.71 21.12
N PHE A 10 3.42 7.46 20.73
CA PHE A 10 4.54 6.97 19.91
C PHE A 10 3.98 6.22 18.72
N LEU A 11 4.56 6.46 17.54
CA LEU A 11 4.25 5.76 16.29
C LEU A 11 5.46 4.92 15.89
N ARG A 12 5.26 3.64 15.66
CA ARG A 12 6.28 2.75 15.08
C ARG A 12 5.86 2.30 13.70
N LYS A 13 6.72 2.60 12.73
CA LYS A 13 6.50 2.21 11.34
C LYS A 13 6.68 0.70 11.17
N HIS A 14 5.79 0.08 10.38
CA HIS A 14 5.88 -1.36 10.11
C HIS A 14 6.98 -1.69 9.10
N GLN A 15 7.37 -0.73 8.23
CA GLN A 15 8.33 -0.96 7.15
C GLN A 15 9.76 -1.14 7.66
N ASP A 16 10.21 -0.27 8.53
CA ASP A 16 11.58 -0.18 9.01
C ASP A 16 11.72 -0.21 10.53
N GLY A 17 10.58 -0.26 11.25
CA GLY A 17 10.54 -0.25 12.70
C GLY A 17 10.90 1.10 13.35
N SER A 18 11.06 2.18 12.57
CA SER A 18 11.35 3.51 13.08
C SER A 18 10.28 3.99 14.05
N ILE A 19 10.69 4.57 15.19
CA ILE A 19 9.81 5.08 16.23
C ILE A 19 9.84 6.60 16.20
N PHE A 20 8.65 7.19 16.15
CA PHE A 20 8.42 8.64 16.20
C PHE A 20 7.65 8.99 17.47
N GLY A 21 8.11 10.00 18.19
CA GLY A 21 7.48 10.45 19.44
C GLY A 21 8.52 10.86 20.48
N PRO A 22 8.07 11.38 21.65
CA PRO A 22 6.68 11.58 22.04
C PRO A 22 5.96 12.67 21.25
N ILE A 23 4.71 12.42 20.87
CA ILE A 23 3.86 13.38 20.13
C ILE A 23 2.49 13.47 20.81
N SER A 24 1.76 14.57 20.56
CA SER A 24 0.38 14.72 21.00
C SER A 24 -0.56 13.87 20.14
N PHE A 25 -1.75 13.57 20.68
CA PHE A 25 -2.78 12.88 19.88
C PHE A 25 -3.20 13.67 18.64
N ASP A 26 -3.27 15.01 18.73
CA ASP A 26 -3.60 15.89 17.61
C ASP A 26 -2.56 15.77 16.49
N GLN A 27 -1.29 15.66 16.84
CA GLN A 27 -0.21 15.46 15.86
C GLN A 27 -0.29 14.07 15.23
N LEU A 28 -0.57 13.03 16.01
CA LEU A 28 -0.79 11.67 15.49
C LEU A 28 -1.99 11.63 14.53
N SER A 29 -3.10 12.28 14.90
CA SER A 29 -4.30 12.40 14.06
C SER A 29 -4.03 13.18 12.76
N ASN A 30 -3.24 14.26 12.85
CA ASN A 30 -2.81 14.99 11.67
C ASN A 30 -1.96 14.13 10.74
N TRP A 31 -1.03 13.34 11.28
CA TRP A 31 -0.24 12.39 10.49
C TRP A 31 -1.10 11.29 9.85
N ALA A 32 -2.12 10.81 10.55
CA ALA A 32 -3.08 9.86 9.98
C ALA A 32 -3.88 10.48 8.83
N SER A 33 -4.30 11.75 8.96
CA SER A 33 -5.05 12.46 7.92
C SER A 33 -4.21 12.89 6.71
N THR A 34 -2.88 12.96 6.86
CA THR A 34 -1.93 13.27 5.78
C THR A 34 -1.23 12.03 5.22
N ALA A 35 -1.84 10.85 5.42
CA ALA A 35 -1.33 9.56 4.93
C ALA A 35 0.07 9.16 5.45
N GLN A 36 0.52 9.75 6.56
CA GLN A 36 1.80 9.42 7.17
C GLN A 36 1.71 8.23 8.14
N VAL A 37 0.50 7.79 8.48
CA VAL A 37 0.24 6.58 9.27
C VAL A 37 -0.37 5.52 8.36
N ALA A 38 0.34 4.40 8.22
CA ALA A 38 -0.14 3.27 7.44
C ALA A 38 -1.05 2.35 8.29
N PRO A 39 -1.93 1.56 7.66
CA PRO A 39 -2.81 0.62 8.37
C PRO A 39 -2.07 -0.43 9.21
N GLN A 40 -0.82 -0.75 8.84
CA GLN A 40 0.01 -1.74 9.52
C GLN A 40 0.88 -1.13 10.62
N ASP A 41 1.01 0.19 10.66
CA ASP A 41 1.78 0.87 11.71
C ASP A 41 1.13 0.65 13.08
N VAL A 42 1.95 0.73 14.12
CA VAL A 42 1.49 0.54 15.48
C VAL A 42 1.77 1.78 16.30
N VAL A 43 0.86 2.06 17.24
CA VAL A 43 0.91 3.20 18.16
C VAL A 43 0.94 2.73 19.59
N SER A 44 1.54 3.51 20.47
CA SER A 44 1.65 3.23 21.90
C SER A 44 1.68 4.51 22.69
N THR A 45 1.27 4.45 23.95
CA THR A 45 1.38 5.55 24.92
C THR A 45 2.53 5.35 25.91
N ASP A 46 3.01 4.12 26.03
CA ASP A 46 4.02 3.71 27.03
C ASP A 46 5.24 2.99 26.41
N GLN A 47 5.26 2.80 25.09
CA GLN A 47 6.24 2.02 24.33
C GLN A 47 6.35 0.53 24.73
N GLN A 48 5.46 0.03 25.56
CA GLN A 48 5.40 -1.37 25.97
C GLN A 48 4.24 -2.09 25.27
N ALA A 49 3.03 -1.54 25.36
CA ALA A 49 1.87 -2.05 24.67
C ALA A 49 1.67 -1.34 23.33
N TRP A 50 1.74 -2.09 22.24
CA TRP A 50 1.61 -1.58 20.87
C TRP A 50 0.30 -2.05 20.24
N LEU A 51 -0.52 -1.10 19.78
CA LEU A 51 -1.77 -1.35 19.07
C LEU A 51 -1.62 -0.93 17.60
N LYS A 52 -2.28 -1.63 16.69
CA LYS A 52 -2.36 -1.16 15.30
C LYS A 52 -3.12 0.16 15.25
N ALA A 53 -2.65 1.10 14.44
CA ALA A 53 -3.25 2.43 14.32
C ALA A 53 -4.78 2.39 14.08
N PRO A 54 -5.34 1.51 13.20
CA PRO A 54 -6.78 1.40 13.02
C PRO A 54 -7.57 0.91 14.26
N MET A 55 -6.89 0.33 15.24
CA MET A 55 -7.54 -0.11 16.49
C MET A 55 -7.75 1.03 17.49
N VAL A 56 -7.29 2.22 17.18
CA VAL A 56 -7.55 3.45 17.96
C VAL A 56 -8.74 4.18 17.32
N PRO A 57 -9.97 4.07 17.92
CA PRO A 57 -11.18 4.59 17.26
C PRO A 57 -11.13 6.10 16.99
N GLN A 58 -10.41 6.85 17.84
CA GLN A 58 -10.28 8.30 17.73
C GLN A 58 -9.48 8.73 16.49
N LEU A 59 -8.71 7.84 15.85
CA LEU A 59 -8.03 8.12 14.60
C LEU A 59 -8.97 8.05 13.39
N ALA A 60 -10.20 7.53 13.54
CA ALA A 60 -11.21 7.40 12.50
C ALA A 60 -10.67 6.76 11.20
N MET A 61 -9.91 5.69 11.34
CA MET A 61 -9.36 4.91 10.22
C MET A 61 -10.39 3.84 9.78
N ASP A 62 -11.50 4.29 9.19
CA ASP A 62 -12.67 3.44 8.89
C ASP A 62 -12.88 3.21 7.39
N TRP A 63 -11.93 3.62 6.55
CA TRP A 63 -12.09 3.58 5.11
C TRP A 63 -11.08 2.66 4.44
N LEU A 64 -11.57 1.84 3.51
CA LEU A 64 -10.77 1.02 2.61
C LEU A 64 -10.82 1.63 1.21
N VAL A 65 -9.68 1.63 0.52
CA VAL A 65 -9.56 2.10 -0.86
C VAL A 65 -9.33 0.88 -1.76
N GLU A 66 -10.13 0.72 -2.80
CA GLU A 66 -9.97 -0.35 -3.79
C GLU A 66 -8.92 0.07 -4.82
N VAL A 67 -7.69 -0.37 -4.62
CA VAL A 67 -6.55 -0.05 -5.50
C VAL A 67 -6.64 -0.84 -6.81
N THR A 68 -7.03 -2.11 -6.71
CA THR A 68 -7.38 -2.98 -7.83
C THR A 68 -8.58 -3.83 -7.45
N SER A 69 -9.16 -4.57 -8.42
CA SER A 69 -10.30 -5.47 -8.16
C SER A 69 -10.06 -6.51 -7.05
N GLU A 70 -8.78 -6.78 -6.73
CA GLU A 70 -8.39 -7.82 -5.75
C GLU A 70 -7.65 -7.23 -4.54
N HIS A 71 -7.28 -5.94 -4.58
CA HIS A 71 -6.45 -5.34 -3.54
C HIS A 71 -7.12 -4.12 -2.93
N LEU A 72 -7.35 -4.21 -1.62
CA LEU A 72 -7.83 -3.13 -0.78
C LEU A 72 -6.66 -2.54 0.02
N TYR A 73 -6.57 -1.22 0.05
CA TYR A 73 -5.68 -0.50 0.95
C TYR A 73 -6.49 0.06 2.13
N GLY A 74 -6.03 -0.14 3.32
CA GLY A 74 -6.68 0.39 4.51
C GLY A 74 -6.64 -0.59 5.69
N PRO A 75 -7.38 -0.31 6.77
CA PRO A 75 -8.23 0.88 6.94
C PRO A 75 -7.44 2.19 7.02
N THR A 76 -7.99 3.28 6.51
CA THR A 76 -7.37 4.61 6.50
C THR A 76 -8.40 5.72 6.78
N THR A 77 -7.94 6.97 6.92
CA THR A 77 -8.81 8.11 7.19
C THR A 77 -9.33 8.76 5.90
N VAL A 78 -10.43 9.52 6.00
CA VAL A 78 -10.92 10.37 4.90
C VAL A 78 -9.84 11.37 4.45
N GLY A 79 -9.09 11.95 5.39
CA GLY A 79 -8.00 12.88 5.08
C GLY A 79 -6.89 12.24 4.25
N ALA A 80 -6.49 10.99 4.59
CA ALA A 80 -5.51 10.25 3.81
C ALA A 80 -6.01 9.96 2.39
N ILE A 81 -7.29 9.65 2.20
CA ILE A 81 -7.88 9.48 0.87
C ILE A 81 -7.81 10.78 0.07
N GLN A 82 -8.10 11.92 0.69
CA GLN A 82 -7.94 13.24 0.04
C GLN A 82 -6.49 13.49 -0.37
N GLU A 83 -5.53 13.12 0.46
CA GLU A 83 -4.12 13.23 0.14
C GLU A 83 -3.72 12.32 -1.04
N PHE A 84 -4.22 11.09 -1.11
CA PHE A 84 -4.00 10.18 -2.24
C PHE A 84 -4.58 10.73 -3.55
N ILE A 85 -5.75 11.39 -3.50
CA ILE A 85 -6.33 12.10 -4.65
C ILE A 85 -5.42 13.25 -5.07
N ARG A 86 -4.93 14.03 -4.11
CA ARG A 86 -4.04 15.17 -4.36
C ARG A 86 -2.71 14.75 -4.99
N LEU A 87 -2.16 13.60 -4.56
CA LEU A 87 -0.93 13.02 -5.10
C LEU A 87 -1.13 12.34 -6.47
N GLY A 88 -2.38 12.08 -6.86
CA GLY A 88 -2.72 11.36 -8.09
C GLY A 88 -2.60 9.84 -7.99
N ASP A 89 -2.46 9.30 -6.78
CA ASP A 89 -2.40 7.85 -6.53
C ASP A 89 -3.74 7.18 -6.81
N ILE A 90 -4.84 7.90 -6.58
CA ILE A 90 -6.22 7.49 -6.87
C ILE A 90 -7.00 8.62 -7.54
N ASN A 91 -8.13 8.29 -8.15
CA ASN A 91 -8.95 9.23 -8.88
C ASN A 91 -10.43 9.19 -8.45
N ALA A 92 -11.25 10.02 -9.07
CA ALA A 92 -12.68 10.12 -8.76
C ALA A 92 -13.48 8.84 -9.04
N ASP A 93 -12.99 7.96 -9.90
CA ASP A 93 -13.64 6.68 -10.26
C ASP A 93 -13.24 5.54 -9.31
N THR A 94 -12.25 5.76 -8.45
CA THR A 94 -11.80 4.77 -7.45
C THR A 94 -12.92 4.49 -6.45
N PHE A 95 -13.14 3.22 -6.14
CA PHE A 95 -14.09 2.81 -5.11
C PHE A 95 -13.45 2.88 -3.73
N VAL A 96 -14.27 3.32 -2.77
CA VAL A 96 -13.95 3.30 -1.34
C VAL A 96 -15.06 2.58 -0.59
N ILE A 97 -14.68 1.91 0.48
CA ILE A 97 -15.58 1.11 1.31
C ILE A 97 -15.45 1.62 2.75
N ASN A 98 -16.58 1.97 3.35
CA ASN A 98 -16.63 2.25 4.78
C ASN A 98 -16.67 0.91 5.53
N SER A 99 -15.69 0.66 6.40
CA SER A 99 -15.60 -0.60 7.15
C SER A 99 -16.62 -0.73 8.27
N CYS A 100 -17.27 0.39 8.68
CA CYS A 100 -18.28 0.38 9.74
C CYS A 100 -19.64 -0.12 9.24
N ASP A 101 -20.03 0.24 8.02
CA ASP A 101 -21.35 -0.08 7.44
C ASP A 101 -21.27 -0.92 6.16
N GLY A 102 -20.07 -1.17 5.65
CA GLY A 102 -19.86 -1.91 4.40
C GLY A 102 -20.25 -1.15 3.12
N THR A 103 -20.61 0.12 3.23
CA THR A 103 -21.03 0.93 2.07
C THR A 103 -19.86 1.10 1.09
N ARG A 104 -20.02 0.61 -0.15
CA ARG A 104 -19.08 0.75 -1.26
C ARG A 104 -19.57 1.81 -2.25
N ARG A 105 -18.78 2.86 -2.47
CA ARG A 105 -19.11 3.98 -3.39
C ARG A 105 -17.89 4.46 -4.13
N GLN A 106 -18.12 5.12 -5.27
CA GLN A 106 -17.06 5.86 -5.95
C GLN A 106 -16.82 7.20 -5.25
N ILE A 107 -15.56 7.67 -5.28
CA ILE A 107 -15.15 8.95 -4.68
C ILE A 107 -16.00 10.11 -5.24
N ARG A 108 -16.30 10.10 -6.55
CA ARG A 108 -17.13 11.12 -7.20
C ARG A 108 -18.58 11.21 -6.68
N GLU A 109 -19.08 10.13 -6.09
CA GLU A 109 -20.44 10.08 -5.54
C GLU A 109 -20.52 10.72 -4.14
N MET A 110 -19.38 11.05 -3.55
CA MET A 110 -19.27 11.60 -2.20
C MET A 110 -18.53 12.96 -2.16
N PRO A 111 -18.97 13.96 -2.95
CA PRO A 111 -18.27 15.26 -3.04
C PRO A 111 -18.24 16.03 -1.72
N ALA A 112 -19.15 15.72 -0.80
CA ALA A 112 -19.16 16.34 0.53
C ALA A 112 -18.02 15.87 1.44
N LEU A 113 -17.57 14.61 1.28
CA LEU A 113 -16.49 14.03 2.06
C LEU A 113 -15.12 14.31 1.41
N PHE A 114 -15.06 14.32 0.08
CA PHE A 114 -13.84 14.44 -0.69
C PHE A 114 -13.75 15.77 -1.47
N LYS A 115 -14.27 16.85 -0.87
CA LYS A 115 -14.08 18.19 -1.45
C LYS A 115 -12.58 18.43 -1.60
N THR A 116 -12.13 18.55 -2.82
CA THR A 116 -10.78 19.01 -3.18
C THR A 116 -10.71 20.48 -2.71
N SER A 117 -10.33 20.67 -1.45
CA SER A 117 -9.93 22.01 -1.00
C SER A 117 -8.62 22.33 -1.67
N ALA A 118 -8.69 23.02 -2.80
CA ALA A 118 -7.56 23.78 -3.35
C ALA A 118 -7.28 24.97 -2.40
N VAL A 119 -6.87 24.65 -1.17
CA VAL A 119 -6.37 25.65 -0.23
C VAL A 119 -5.08 25.10 0.30
N GLY A 120 -3.99 25.74 -0.13
CA GLY A 120 -2.66 25.48 0.37
C GLY A 120 -2.64 25.45 1.89
N SER A 121 -2.38 24.28 2.45
CA SER A 121 -1.99 24.17 3.83
C SER A 121 -0.63 24.83 3.99
N LYS A 122 -0.63 26.09 4.48
CA LYS A 122 0.54 26.66 5.12
C LYS A 122 0.84 25.77 6.32
N ALA A 123 1.80 24.88 6.14
CA ALA A 123 2.43 24.19 7.24
C ALA A 123 2.97 25.25 8.20
N ARG A 124 2.32 25.37 9.36
CA ARG A 124 2.84 26.16 10.48
C ARG A 124 4.00 25.35 11.04
N ALA A 125 5.20 25.80 10.73
CA ALA A 125 6.41 25.30 11.36
C ALA A 125 6.37 25.60 12.86
N THR A 126 6.06 24.59 13.65
CA THR A 126 6.35 24.59 15.08
C THR A 126 6.62 23.15 15.50
N ASP A 127 7.82 22.96 16.01
CA ASP A 127 8.40 21.79 16.64
C ASP A 127 8.98 20.71 15.69
N VAL A 128 10.30 20.59 15.79
CA VAL A 128 11.18 19.71 15.04
C VAL A 128 11.09 18.28 15.60
N VAL A 129 9.93 17.65 15.46
CA VAL A 129 9.85 16.20 15.37
C VAL A 129 9.71 15.90 13.89
N THR A 130 10.77 15.34 13.30
CA THR A 130 10.76 14.97 11.89
C THR A 130 9.58 14.05 11.62
N ALA A 131 8.59 14.55 10.85
CA ALA A 131 7.42 13.78 10.48
C ALA A 131 7.84 12.55 9.63
N PRO A 132 7.19 11.38 9.81
CA PRO A 132 7.45 10.23 8.98
C PRO A 132 7.09 10.53 7.51
N PRO A 133 7.76 9.90 6.55
CA PRO A 133 7.38 10.02 5.14
C PRO A 133 5.96 9.51 4.93
N ALA A 134 5.22 10.11 4.00
CA ALA A 134 3.88 9.69 3.65
C ALA A 134 3.91 8.21 3.18
N ALA A 135 3.17 7.35 3.86
CA ALA A 135 3.02 5.94 3.49
C ALA A 135 1.95 5.84 2.39
N GLY A 136 2.29 6.32 1.19
CA GLY A 136 1.37 6.36 0.07
C GLY A 136 1.02 4.98 -0.50
N ILE A 137 -0.11 4.92 -1.16
CA ILE A 137 -0.52 3.77 -2.00
C ILE A 137 0.54 3.52 -3.09
N SER A 138 1.21 4.57 -3.57
CA SER A 138 2.27 4.51 -4.58
C SER A 138 3.43 3.59 -4.18
N LEU A 139 3.84 3.57 -2.92
CA LEU A 139 4.90 2.65 -2.45
C LEU A 139 4.47 1.19 -2.60
N ARG A 140 3.23 0.84 -2.24
CA ARG A 140 2.71 -0.53 -2.42
C ARG A 140 2.53 -0.89 -3.89
N LEU A 141 2.10 0.05 -4.71
CA LEU A 141 2.02 -0.15 -6.15
C LEU A 141 3.41 -0.36 -6.76
N GLN A 142 4.41 0.39 -6.31
CA GLN A 142 5.80 0.20 -6.76
C GLN A 142 6.37 -1.16 -6.32
N GLU A 143 6.12 -1.60 -5.09
CA GLU A 143 6.49 -2.94 -4.62
C GLU A 143 5.80 -4.02 -5.47
N ARG A 144 4.50 -3.86 -5.73
CA ARG A 144 3.74 -4.81 -6.55
C ARG A 144 4.21 -4.85 -8.00
N ILE A 145 4.52 -3.68 -8.58
CA ILE A 145 5.11 -3.60 -9.93
C ILE A 145 6.44 -4.34 -9.96
N ARG A 146 7.29 -4.14 -8.96
CA ARG A 146 8.59 -4.83 -8.86
C ARG A 146 8.42 -6.35 -8.76
N ASP A 147 7.49 -6.81 -7.92
CA ASP A 147 7.19 -8.25 -7.78
C ASP A 147 6.70 -8.85 -9.11
N LEU A 148 5.76 -8.15 -9.78
CA LEU A 148 5.24 -8.59 -11.08
C LEU A 148 6.33 -8.60 -12.16
N GLU A 149 7.19 -7.60 -12.19
CA GLU A 149 8.33 -7.56 -13.12
C GLU A 149 9.32 -8.69 -12.86
N GLN A 150 9.55 -9.03 -11.59
CA GLN A 150 10.40 -10.16 -11.22
C GLN A 150 9.78 -11.48 -11.65
N THR A 151 8.51 -11.71 -11.35
CA THR A 151 7.77 -12.91 -11.78
C THR A 151 7.78 -13.06 -13.31
N LEU A 152 7.54 -11.97 -14.03
CA LEU A 152 7.57 -11.95 -15.50
C LEU A 152 8.97 -12.31 -16.05
N ARG A 153 10.04 -11.85 -15.39
CA ARG A 153 11.42 -12.22 -15.79
C ARG A 153 11.68 -13.70 -15.55
N GLU A 154 11.21 -14.24 -14.44
CA GLU A 154 11.36 -15.66 -14.09
C GLU A 154 10.60 -16.56 -15.08
N GLU A 155 9.34 -16.20 -15.41
CA GLU A 155 8.54 -16.92 -16.40
C GLU A 155 9.15 -16.88 -17.81
N ARG A 156 9.65 -15.71 -18.25
CA ARG A 156 10.36 -15.59 -19.53
C ARG A 156 11.60 -16.45 -19.59
N ARG A 157 12.35 -16.55 -18.48
CA ARG A 157 13.53 -17.41 -18.39
C ARG A 157 13.16 -18.88 -18.46
N ALA A 158 12.12 -19.30 -17.73
CA ALA A 158 11.62 -20.66 -17.77
C ALA A 158 11.13 -21.05 -19.16
N LEU A 159 10.45 -20.12 -19.88
CA LEU A 159 10.01 -20.33 -21.26
C LEU A 159 11.21 -20.53 -22.19
N ALA A 160 12.22 -19.68 -22.12
CA ALA A 160 13.42 -19.80 -22.94
C ALA A 160 14.17 -21.12 -22.70
N GLU A 161 14.26 -21.55 -21.43
CA GLU A 161 14.86 -22.84 -21.10
C GLU A 161 14.02 -24.03 -21.64
N ALA A 162 12.70 -23.93 -21.62
CA ALA A 162 11.81 -24.94 -22.20
C ALA A 162 11.94 -25.02 -23.72
N GLU A 163 12.02 -23.88 -24.40
CA GLU A 163 12.25 -23.80 -25.84
C GLU A 163 13.60 -24.42 -26.24
N GLN A 164 14.67 -24.14 -25.49
CA GLN A 164 15.97 -24.77 -25.74
C GLN A 164 15.92 -26.30 -25.57
N ARG A 165 15.25 -26.80 -24.53
CA ARG A 165 15.07 -28.25 -24.34
C ARG A 165 14.26 -28.88 -25.46
N TYR A 166 13.24 -28.16 -25.94
CA TYR A 166 12.43 -28.63 -27.06
C TYR A 166 13.27 -28.72 -28.35
N GLN A 167 14.07 -27.72 -28.65
CA GLN A 167 14.97 -27.73 -29.82
C GLN A 167 15.99 -28.88 -29.74
N GLN A 168 16.59 -29.10 -28.57
CA GLN A 168 17.53 -30.23 -28.38
C GLN A 168 16.86 -31.59 -28.58
N LEU A 169 15.61 -31.73 -28.14
CA LEU A 169 14.83 -32.94 -28.33
C LEU A 169 14.48 -33.16 -29.82
N GLU A 170 14.14 -32.10 -30.50
CA GLU A 170 13.83 -32.15 -31.93
C GLU A 170 15.06 -32.54 -32.78
N GLU A 171 16.24 -32.00 -32.45
CA GLU A 171 17.51 -32.41 -33.08
C GLU A 171 17.81 -33.89 -32.86
N LYS A 172 17.74 -34.36 -31.61
CA LYS A 172 17.93 -35.77 -31.26
C LYS A 172 16.95 -36.68 -31.99
N TYR A 173 15.70 -36.25 -32.09
CA TYR A 173 14.70 -37.01 -32.80
C TYR A 173 15.01 -37.11 -34.29
N ARG A 174 15.45 -36.02 -34.94
CA ARG A 174 15.87 -36.00 -36.32
C ARG A 174 17.08 -36.93 -36.56
N GLU A 175 18.08 -36.92 -35.71
CA GLU A 175 19.24 -37.81 -35.76
C GLU A 175 18.83 -39.28 -35.70
N ILE A 176 17.94 -39.65 -34.75
CA ILE A 176 17.46 -41.01 -34.62
C ILE A 176 16.68 -41.47 -35.86
N VAL A 177 15.84 -40.60 -36.42
CA VAL A 177 15.09 -40.90 -37.67
C VAL A 177 16.05 -41.11 -38.83
N GLN A 178 17.07 -40.28 -39.01
CA GLN A 178 18.08 -40.42 -40.06
C GLN A 178 18.89 -41.71 -39.89
N GLN A 179 19.33 -42.05 -38.68
CA GLN A 179 20.04 -43.30 -38.38
C GLN A 179 19.21 -44.55 -38.67
N ARG A 180 17.89 -44.51 -38.47
CA ARG A 180 16.98 -45.61 -38.80
C ARG A 180 16.76 -45.75 -40.32
N ALA A 181 16.65 -44.62 -41.02
CA ALA A 181 16.48 -44.61 -42.45
C ALA A 181 17.72 -45.13 -43.20
N GLY A 182 18.95 -44.84 -42.67
CA GLY A 182 20.19 -45.31 -43.27
C GLY A 182 20.61 -46.77 -42.92
N ARG A 183 19.84 -47.46 -42.08
CA ARG A 183 20.05 -48.91 -41.69
C ARG A 183 19.08 -49.87 -42.38
N GLY A 184 18.23 -49.40 -43.27
CA GLY A 184 17.18 -50.16 -43.94
C GLY A 184 17.50 -50.53 -45.41
N ASP A 185 18.78 -50.45 -45.86
CA ASP A 185 19.25 -50.96 -47.12
C ASP A 185 20.14 -52.19 -46.96
#